data_479fcf67d258f4ce4b9701e4b61ec8bf
#
_entry.id   479fcf67d258f4ce4b9701e4b61ec8bf
#
_cell.length_a   1.000
_cell.length_b   1.000
_cell.length_c   1.000
_cell.angle_alpha   90.00
_cell.angle_beta   90.00
_cell.angle_gamma   90.00
#
_symmetry.space_group_name_H-M   'P 1'
#
loop_
_entity.id
_entity.type
_entity.pdbx_description
1 polymer ?
#
loop_
_entity_poly.entity_id
_entity_poly.type
_entity_poly.pdbx_seq_one_letter_code
_entity_poly.pdbx_strand_id
1 'polypeptide(L)'
;KSMIDSMEGYPDSVKFLHNNPAWDHQAPILSDVLYVREEYRTALENVLEPYLSYYVVDDLSTGLKAVQLLDANRKGKANFFLLDKLMNQSADAVAQPAQPGLVAAMDVVEVDPKYRKLAQHLLGQVFIAENEDALAQATAPVVIEKSGKYVRGRYSLTGGSVGLIEGKKIGRAKNLEKLNEEIEAQDRIVEDLRSRMQEKHNEVIAFNEDMRET
;
A
#
# COMPACT_ATOMS: atom_id res chain seq x y z
N LYS A 1 11.78 -15.77 6.61
CA LYS A 1 10.77 -15.61 5.53
C LYS A 1 9.85 -14.48 5.96
N SER A 2 9.85 -13.39 5.21
CA SER A 2 9.08 -12.22 5.57
C SER A 2 7.57 -12.48 5.42
N MET A 3 6.75 -11.75 6.16
CA MET A 3 5.28 -11.81 6.03
C MET A 3 4.78 -11.43 4.63
N ILE A 4 5.60 -10.80 3.80
CA ILE A 4 5.32 -10.51 2.38
C ILE A 4 5.27 -11.80 1.57
N ASP A 5 6.21 -12.72 1.81
CA ASP A 5 6.30 -13.99 1.07
C ASP A 5 5.12 -14.93 1.38
N SER A 6 4.40 -14.71 2.48
CA SER A 6 3.30 -15.60 2.88
C SER A 6 1.96 -15.26 2.22
N MET A 7 1.81 -14.07 1.60
CA MET A 7 0.52 -13.59 1.05
C MET A 7 -0.65 -13.78 2.02
N GLU A 8 -0.38 -13.65 3.32
CA GLU A 8 -1.38 -13.87 4.37
C GLU A 8 -2.51 -12.84 4.24
N GLY A 9 -3.76 -13.30 4.33
CA GLY A 9 -4.94 -12.45 4.14
C GLY A 9 -5.40 -12.30 2.69
N TYR A 10 -4.67 -12.87 1.71
CA TYR A 10 -5.13 -12.87 0.30
C TYR A 10 -5.88 -14.15 -0.06
N PRO A 11 -6.81 -14.12 -1.06
CA PRO A 11 -7.49 -15.29 -1.56
C PRO A 11 -6.52 -16.38 -2.06
N ASP A 12 -6.92 -17.64 -1.94
CA ASP A 12 -6.09 -18.77 -2.38
C ASP A 12 -5.75 -18.76 -3.87
N SER A 13 -6.65 -18.22 -4.71
CA SER A 13 -6.41 -18.00 -6.13
C SER A 13 -5.25 -17.01 -6.37
N VAL A 14 -5.18 -15.95 -5.58
CA VAL A 14 -4.11 -14.94 -5.66
C VAL A 14 -2.79 -15.55 -5.20
N LYS A 15 -2.79 -16.27 -4.07
CA LYS A 15 -1.61 -17.00 -3.56
C LYS A 15 -1.08 -18.03 -4.57
N PHE A 16 -2.00 -18.75 -5.20
CA PHE A 16 -1.64 -19.75 -6.21
C PHE A 16 -0.92 -19.13 -7.40
N LEU A 17 -1.44 -18.04 -7.95
CA LEU A 17 -0.79 -17.33 -9.07
C LEU A 17 0.55 -16.76 -8.66
N HIS A 18 0.64 -16.15 -7.49
CA HIS A 18 1.89 -15.57 -6.98
C HIS A 18 3.02 -16.62 -6.90
N ASN A 19 2.69 -17.85 -6.52
CA ASN A 19 3.66 -18.92 -6.34
C ASN A 19 3.83 -19.81 -7.59
N ASN A 20 3.12 -19.53 -8.69
CA ASN A 20 3.13 -20.38 -9.88
C ASN A 20 4.20 -19.92 -10.89
N PRO A 21 5.24 -20.72 -11.18
CA PRO A 21 6.29 -20.34 -12.11
C PRO A 21 5.84 -20.17 -13.57
N ALA A 22 4.66 -20.67 -13.93
CA ALA A 22 4.07 -20.51 -15.26
C ALA A 22 3.31 -19.19 -15.42
N TRP A 23 3.12 -18.43 -14.33
CA TRP A 23 2.50 -17.10 -14.31
C TRP A 23 3.57 -16.01 -14.26
N ASP A 24 3.22 -14.82 -14.73
CA ASP A 24 4.10 -13.66 -14.66
C ASP A 24 4.29 -13.19 -13.22
N HIS A 25 5.44 -13.55 -12.63
CA HIS A 25 5.81 -13.15 -11.27
C HIS A 25 5.98 -11.65 -11.07
N GLN A 26 6.01 -10.85 -12.16
CA GLN A 26 6.17 -9.40 -12.08
C GLN A 26 4.84 -8.66 -12.07
N ALA A 27 3.72 -9.35 -12.29
CA ALA A 27 2.40 -8.73 -12.19
C ALA A 27 2.10 -8.38 -10.72
N PRO A 28 2.04 -7.09 -10.35
CA PRO A 28 1.74 -6.69 -8.99
C PRO A 28 0.23 -6.83 -8.69
N ILE A 29 -0.11 -6.87 -7.43
CA ILE A 29 -1.48 -6.65 -6.96
C ILE A 29 -1.70 -5.15 -6.67
N LEU A 30 -2.94 -4.70 -6.67
CA LEU A 30 -3.27 -3.27 -6.49
C LEU A 30 -2.70 -2.69 -5.20
N SER A 31 -2.73 -3.43 -4.11
CA SER A 31 -2.17 -2.99 -2.82
C SER A 31 -0.67 -2.67 -2.87
N ASP A 32 0.07 -3.23 -3.82
CA ASP A 32 1.52 -3.03 -3.96
C ASP A 32 1.88 -1.88 -4.91
N VAL A 33 0.95 -1.46 -5.79
CA VAL A 33 1.20 -0.36 -6.74
C VAL A 33 0.86 1.02 -6.21
N LEU A 34 0.17 1.08 -5.07
CA LEU A 34 -0.23 2.32 -4.42
C LEU A 34 0.58 2.54 -3.14
N TYR A 35 0.96 3.78 -2.88
CA TYR A 35 1.47 4.21 -1.60
C TYR A 35 0.62 5.38 -1.10
N VAL A 36 0.16 5.31 0.15
CA VAL A 36 -0.73 6.29 0.74
C VAL A 36 -0.07 6.85 2.00
N ARG A 37 -0.14 8.17 2.20
CA ARG A 37 0.31 8.79 3.45
C ARG A 37 -0.40 8.14 4.64
N GLU A 38 0.35 7.86 5.69
CA GLU A 38 -0.09 7.02 6.81
C GLU A 38 -1.42 7.47 7.42
N GLU A 39 -1.60 8.76 7.58
CA GLU A 39 -2.81 9.35 8.17
C GLU A 39 -4.11 9.11 7.36
N TYR A 40 -4.01 8.78 6.06
CA TYR A 40 -5.14 8.52 5.15
C TYR A 40 -5.25 7.05 4.73
N ARG A 41 -4.31 6.20 5.17
CA ARG A 41 -4.21 4.82 4.72
C ARG A 41 -5.45 4.01 5.06
N THR A 42 -5.93 4.09 6.30
CA THR A 42 -7.13 3.39 6.74
C THR A 42 -8.36 3.79 5.91
N ALA A 43 -8.53 5.08 5.65
CA ALA A 43 -9.62 5.58 4.82
C ALA A 43 -9.59 4.98 3.41
N LEU A 44 -8.44 5.09 2.72
CA LEU A 44 -8.33 4.61 1.35
C LEU A 44 -8.34 3.09 1.23
N GLU A 45 -7.82 2.35 2.21
CA GLU A 45 -7.97 0.89 2.24
C GLU A 45 -9.44 0.46 2.32
N ASN A 46 -10.26 1.16 3.10
CA ASN A 46 -11.69 0.84 3.18
C ASN A 46 -12.44 1.13 1.87
N VAL A 47 -12.09 2.19 1.15
CA VAL A 47 -12.65 2.47 -0.19
C VAL A 47 -12.21 1.44 -1.22
N LEU A 48 -10.95 1.04 -1.17
CA LEU A 48 -10.32 0.15 -2.15
C LEU A 48 -10.44 -1.33 -1.79
N GLU A 49 -11.01 -1.66 -0.62
CA GLU A 49 -11.11 -3.04 -0.12
C GLU A 49 -11.53 -4.06 -1.20
N PRO A 50 -12.56 -3.81 -2.02
CA PRO A 50 -12.99 -4.77 -3.04
C PRO A 50 -11.93 -5.07 -4.10
N TYR A 51 -10.97 -4.17 -4.28
CA TYR A 51 -9.99 -4.19 -5.38
C TYR A 51 -8.55 -4.49 -4.94
N LEU A 52 -8.24 -4.43 -3.64
CA LEU A 52 -6.87 -4.53 -3.13
C LEU A 52 -6.13 -5.81 -3.55
N SER A 53 -6.86 -6.91 -3.74
CA SER A 53 -6.33 -8.20 -4.18
C SER A 53 -6.35 -8.42 -5.69
N TYR A 54 -6.77 -7.43 -6.49
CA TYR A 54 -6.75 -7.55 -7.95
C TYR A 54 -5.31 -7.48 -8.46
N TYR A 55 -4.97 -8.35 -9.39
CA TYR A 55 -3.74 -8.22 -10.15
C TYR A 55 -3.83 -7.06 -11.14
N VAL A 56 -2.71 -6.40 -11.37
CA VAL A 56 -2.56 -5.36 -12.38
C VAL A 56 -1.68 -5.92 -13.51
N VAL A 57 -2.29 -6.18 -14.65
CA VAL A 57 -1.62 -6.77 -15.82
C VAL A 57 -1.62 -5.79 -16.99
N ASP A 58 -0.64 -5.93 -17.86
CA ASP A 58 -0.48 -5.02 -18.99
C ASP A 58 -1.61 -5.16 -20.02
N ASP A 59 -2.06 -6.40 -20.26
CA ASP A 59 -3.04 -6.70 -21.31
C ASP A 59 -3.97 -7.88 -20.98
N LEU A 60 -5.00 -8.05 -21.81
CA LEU A 60 -5.98 -9.13 -21.71
C LEU A 60 -5.33 -10.51 -21.87
N SER A 61 -4.31 -10.65 -22.73
CA SER A 61 -3.65 -11.94 -22.99
C SER A 61 -3.01 -12.49 -21.72
N THR A 62 -2.33 -11.61 -20.97
CA THR A 62 -1.72 -11.93 -19.68
C THR A 62 -2.78 -12.36 -18.65
N GLY A 63 -3.89 -11.64 -18.56
CA GLY A 63 -5.01 -12.01 -17.70
C GLY A 63 -5.64 -13.35 -18.06
N LEU A 64 -5.84 -13.64 -19.36
CA LEU A 64 -6.41 -14.91 -19.82
C LEU A 64 -5.52 -16.12 -19.48
N LYS A 65 -4.19 -15.98 -19.57
CA LYS A 65 -3.26 -17.04 -19.14
C LYS A 65 -3.45 -17.38 -17.66
N ALA A 66 -3.60 -16.36 -16.80
CA ALA A 66 -3.88 -16.59 -15.39
C ALA A 66 -5.20 -17.32 -15.16
N VAL A 67 -6.27 -16.89 -15.85
CA VAL A 67 -7.59 -17.54 -15.76
C VAL A 67 -7.52 -19.00 -16.17
N GLN A 68 -6.82 -19.33 -17.26
CA GLN A 68 -6.60 -20.70 -17.71
C GLN A 68 -5.84 -21.55 -16.68
N LEU A 69 -4.79 -20.98 -16.05
CA LEU A 69 -4.06 -21.67 -14.98
C LEU A 69 -4.94 -21.93 -13.75
N LEU A 70 -5.76 -20.96 -13.35
CA LEU A 70 -6.71 -21.12 -12.25
C LEU A 70 -7.73 -22.21 -12.53
N ASP A 71 -8.30 -22.22 -13.75
CA ASP A 71 -9.30 -23.21 -14.18
C ASP A 71 -8.71 -24.62 -14.21
N ALA A 72 -7.58 -24.78 -14.89
CA ALA A 72 -6.88 -26.09 -14.99
C ALA A 72 -6.52 -26.69 -13.62
N ASN A 73 -6.23 -25.85 -12.63
CA ASN A 73 -5.85 -26.25 -11.28
C ASN A 73 -6.98 -26.17 -10.25
N ARG A 74 -8.20 -25.77 -10.65
CA ARG A 74 -9.37 -25.62 -9.78
C ARG A 74 -9.11 -24.71 -8.57
N LYS A 75 -8.40 -23.58 -8.79
CA LYS A 75 -7.97 -22.65 -7.73
C LYS A 75 -8.90 -21.47 -7.51
N GLY A 76 -10.12 -21.53 -8.02
CA GLY A 76 -11.12 -20.48 -7.86
C GLY A 76 -10.91 -19.31 -8.82
N LYS A 77 -11.36 -18.12 -8.44
CA LYS A 77 -11.37 -16.92 -9.30
C LYS A 77 -10.40 -15.87 -8.77
N ALA A 78 -9.72 -15.18 -9.68
CA ALA A 78 -8.99 -13.95 -9.41
C ALA A 78 -9.49 -12.84 -10.33
N ASN A 79 -9.22 -11.60 -9.97
CA ASN A 79 -9.65 -10.43 -10.73
C ASN A 79 -8.40 -9.67 -11.24
N PHE A 80 -8.55 -8.99 -12.37
CA PHE A 80 -7.45 -8.35 -13.06
C PHE A 80 -7.86 -6.96 -13.56
N PHE A 81 -7.00 -5.96 -13.33
CA PHE A 81 -7.05 -4.69 -14.04
C PHE A 81 -6.18 -4.79 -15.28
N LEU A 82 -6.69 -4.31 -16.42
CA LEU A 82 -6.03 -4.35 -17.72
C LEU A 82 -5.55 -2.94 -18.07
N LEU A 83 -4.25 -2.69 -18.00
CA LEU A 83 -3.68 -1.36 -18.20
C LEU A 83 -3.88 -0.84 -19.63
N ASP A 84 -3.78 -1.71 -20.65
CA ASP A 84 -4.00 -1.33 -22.05
C ASP A 84 -5.39 -0.72 -22.30
N LYS A 85 -6.41 -1.20 -21.59
CA LYS A 85 -7.77 -0.69 -21.69
C LYS A 85 -7.93 0.68 -21.03
N LEU A 86 -7.25 0.90 -19.92
CA LEU A 86 -7.25 2.18 -19.20
C LEU A 86 -6.48 3.27 -19.94
N MET A 87 -5.39 2.91 -20.62
CA MET A 87 -4.58 3.86 -21.39
C MET A 87 -5.33 4.51 -22.54
N ASN A 88 -6.33 3.82 -23.10
CA ASN A 88 -7.15 4.28 -24.21
C ASN A 88 -8.37 5.12 -23.78
N GLN A 89 -8.64 5.24 -22.48
CA GLN A 89 -9.71 6.09 -21.98
C GLN A 89 -9.24 7.54 -21.84
N SER A 90 -10.13 8.48 -22.19
CA SER A 90 -9.95 9.88 -21.84
C SER A 90 -9.88 9.98 -20.31
N ALA A 91 -8.93 10.74 -19.79
CA ALA A 91 -8.84 10.98 -18.36
C ALA A 91 -10.15 11.61 -17.90
N ASP A 92 -10.90 10.89 -17.04
CA ASP A 92 -12.03 11.49 -16.36
C ASP A 92 -11.50 12.71 -15.60
N ALA A 93 -12.18 13.84 -15.75
CA ALA A 93 -11.78 15.06 -15.06
C ALA A 93 -11.74 14.79 -13.56
N VAL A 94 -10.59 14.97 -12.96
CA VAL A 94 -10.45 14.91 -11.50
C VAL A 94 -11.34 16.02 -10.95
N ALA A 95 -12.40 15.64 -10.25
CA ALA A 95 -13.24 16.62 -9.59
C ALA A 95 -12.38 17.32 -8.52
N GLN A 96 -12.30 18.65 -8.57
CA GLN A 96 -11.62 19.39 -7.52
C GLN A 96 -12.61 19.65 -6.38
N PRO A 97 -12.27 19.34 -5.13
CA PRO A 97 -13.12 19.68 -4.01
C PRO A 97 -13.12 21.20 -3.82
N ALA A 98 -14.23 21.83 -4.11
CA ALA A 98 -14.43 23.25 -3.82
C ALA A 98 -14.88 23.51 -2.36
N GLN A 99 -14.80 22.49 -1.49
CA GLN A 99 -15.36 22.55 -0.14
C GLN A 99 -14.26 22.42 0.92
N PRO A 100 -14.27 23.29 1.94
CA PRO A 100 -13.38 23.17 3.09
C PRO A 100 -13.58 21.84 3.83
N GLY A 101 -12.49 21.25 4.32
CA GLY A 101 -12.53 19.98 5.05
C GLY A 101 -12.57 18.73 4.18
N LEU A 102 -12.45 18.86 2.85
CA LEU A 102 -12.28 17.75 1.92
C LEU A 102 -10.87 17.75 1.31
N VAL A 103 -10.27 16.55 1.25
CA VAL A 103 -8.98 16.31 0.58
C VAL A 103 -9.22 15.32 -0.57
N ALA A 104 -8.72 15.61 -1.76
CA ALA A 104 -8.82 14.66 -2.87
C ALA A 104 -7.95 13.44 -2.59
N ALA A 105 -8.48 12.23 -2.82
CA ALA A 105 -7.72 11.00 -2.60
C ALA A 105 -6.44 10.96 -3.43
N MET A 106 -6.46 11.51 -4.65
CA MET A 106 -5.28 11.57 -5.52
C MET A 106 -4.14 12.46 -4.99
N ASP A 107 -4.43 13.40 -4.08
CA ASP A 107 -3.42 14.30 -3.49
C ASP A 107 -2.62 13.63 -2.36
N VAL A 108 -3.12 12.51 -1.86
CA VAL A 108 -2.52 11.77 -0.74
C VAL A 108 -1.96 10.41 -1.15
N VAL A 109 -2.02 10.10 -2.46
CA VAL A 109 -1.54 8.85 -3.05
C VAL A 109 -0.31 9.11 -3.90
N GLU A 110 0.72 8.33 -3.67
CA GLU A 110 1.88 8.21 -4.55
C GLU A 110 1.75 6.95 -5.39
N VAL A 111 1.98 7.06 -6.68
CA VAL A 111 1.87 5.96 -7.62
C VAL A 111 2.88 6.14 -8.77
N ASP A 112 3.46 5.03 -9.22
CA ASP A 112 4.31 5.05 -10.41
C ASP A 112 3.53 5.57 -11.62
N PRO A 113 4.14 6.38 -12.52
CA PRO A 113 3.50 6.89 -13.73
C PRO A 113 2.79 5.82 -14.57
N LYS A 114 3.31 4.58 -14.61
CA LYS A 114 2.69 3.43 -15.28
C LYS A 114 1.26 3.17 -14.78
N TYR A 115 1.00 3.34 -13.50
CA TYR A 115 -0.28 3.02 -12.85
C TYR A 115 -1.16 4.24 -12.57
N ARG A 116 -0.70 5.44 -12.95
CA ARG A 116 -1.40 6.68 -12.63
C ARG A 116 -2.84 6.73 -13.15
N LYS A 117 -3.08 6.22 -14.36
CA LYS A 117 -4.45 6.16 -14.93
C LYS A 117 -5.35 5.19 -14.17
N LEU A 118 -4.79 4.08 -13.67
CA LEU A 118 -5.52 3.15 -12.82
C LEU A 118 -5.90 3.83 -11.49
N ALA A 119 -4.94 4.49 -10.83
CA ALA A 119 -5.22 5.23 -9.61
C ALA A 119 -6.29 6.31 -9.83
N GLN A 120 -6.19 7.05 -10.93
CA GLN A 120 -7.18 8.07 -11.31
C GLN A 120 -8.57 7.48 -11.59
N HIS A 121 -8.66 6.32 -12.24
CA HIS A 121 -9.91 5.61 -12.46
C HIS A 121 -10.58 5.20 -11.13
N LEU A 122 -9.80 4.70 -10.16
CA LEU A 122 -10.31 4.24 -8.88
C LEU A 122 -10.58 5.38 -7.88
N LEU A 123 -9.74 6.41 -7.87
CA LEU A 123 -9.71 7.44 -6.83
C LEU A 123 -10.00 8.86 -7.31
N GLY A 124 -10.10 9.09 -8.61
CA GLY A 124 -10.29 10.45 -9.17
C GLY A 124 -11.58 11.15 -8.73
N GLN A 125 -12.57 10.41 -8.27
CA GLN A 125 -13.85 10.93 -7.76
C GLN A 125 -14.01 10.72 -6.24
N VAL A 126 -12.95 10.29 -5.54
CA VAL A 126 -12.97 9.99 -4.12
C VAL A 126 -12.36 11.15 -3.34
N PHE A 127 -13.04 11.58 -2.29
CA PHE A 127 -12.60 12.63 -1.39
C PHE A 127 -12.58 12.12 0.05
N ILE A 128 -11.69 12.63 0.85
CA ILE A 128 -11.54 12.30 2.26
C ILE A 128 -12.05 13.49 3.08
N ALA A 129 -13.03 13.26 3.93
CA ALA A 129 -13.55 14.23 4.87
C ALA A 129 -12.79 14.15 6.19
N GLU A 130 -12.40 15.30 6.73
CA GLU A 130 -11.68 15.38 8.01
C GLU A 130 -12.53 14.90 9.21
N ASN A 131 -13.87 15.01 9.08
CA ASN A 131 -14.82 14.62 10.13
C ASN A 131 -16.21 14.32 9.53
N GLU A 132 -17.13 13.88 10.38
CA GLU A 132 -18.51 13.54 10.00
C GLU A 132 -19.30 14.77 9.48
N ASP A 133 -19.05 15.96 9.99
CA ASP A 133 -19.73 17.18 9.53
C ASP A 133 -19.33 17.52 8.09
N ALA A 134 -18.04 17.45 7.79
CA ALA A 134 -17.53 17.63 6.42
C ALA A 134 -18.07 16.56 5.46
N LEU A 135 -18.18 15.30 5.91
CA LEU A 135 -18.79 14.22 5.15
C LEU A 135 -20.28 14.48 4.87
N ALA A 136 -21.04 14.93 5.86
CA ALA A 136 -22.47 15.21 5.72
C ALA A 136 -22.76 16.35 4.74
N GLN A 137 -21.94 17.40 4.74
CA GLN A 137 -22.07 18.58 3.90
C GLN A 137 -21.46 18.41 2.49
N ALA A 138 -20.69 17.36 2.27
CA ALA A 138 -19.99 17.15 1.00
C ALA A 138 -20.96 16.92 -0.17
N THR A 139 -20.66 17.52 -1.32
CA THR A 139 -21.40 17.31 -2.58
C THR A 139 -20.68 16.37 -3.54
N ALA A 140 -19.47 15.95 -3.21
CA ALA A 140 -18.65 15.06 -4.02
C ALA A 140 -19.32 13.66 -4.18
N PRO A 141 -19.05 12.94 -5.31
CA PRO A 141 -19.69 11.67 -5.61
C PRO A 141 -19.40 10.56 -4.60
N VAL A 142 -18.15 10.47 -4.13
CA VAL A 142 -17.72 9.50 -3.13
C VAL A 142 -16.89 10.22 -2.07
N VAL A 143 -17.31 10.11 -0.82
CA VAL A 143 -16.62 10.73 0.30
C VAL A 143 -16.44 9.70 1.40
N ILE A 144 -15.21 9.58 1.90
CA ILE A 144 -14.89 8.76 3.05
C ILE A 144 -14.46 9.65 4.21
N GLU A 145 -14.91 9.35 5.40
CA GLU A 145 -14.41 10.00 6.61
C GLU A 145 -13.00 9.47 6.93
N LYS A 146 -12.11 10.32 7.43
CA LYS A 146 -10.66 10.05 7.60
C LYS A 146 -10.36 8.80 8.43
N SER A 147 -11.19 8.46 9.42
CA SER A 147 -11.04 7.21 10.18
C SER A 147 -11.36 5.94 9.37
N GLY A 148 -11.99 6.07 8.21
CA GLY A 148 -12.46 4.96 7.39
C GLY A 148 -13.82 4.39 7.80
N LYS A 149 -14.42 4.90 8.86
CA LYS A 149 -15.64 4.35 9.45
C LYS A 149 -16.88 4.54 8.58
N TYR A 150 -16.96 5.65 7.83
CA TYR A 150 -18.09 5.99 6.98
C TYR A 150 -17.64 6.25 5.56
N VAL A 151 -18.26 5.56 4.61
CA VAL A 151 -18.10 5.80 3.17
C VAL A 151 -19.46 6.18 2.60
N ARG A 152 -19.56 7.37 2.06
CA ARG A 152 -20.75 7.85 1.37
C ARG A 152 -20.53 7.85 -0.13
N GLY A 153 -21.25 7.00 -0.84
CA GLY A 153 -21.37 7.05 -2.29
C GLY A 153 -22.49 7.98 -2.72
N ARG A 154 -22.71 8.10 -4.03
CA ARG A 154 -23.77 8.96 -4.60
C ARG A 154 -25.17 8.58 -4.09
N TYR A 155 -25.42 7.29 -3.89
CA TYR A 155 -26.72 6.74 -3.50
C TYR A 155 -26.62 5.73 -2.36
N SER A 156 -25.48 5.66 -1.69
CA SER A 156 -25.21 4.66 -0.66
C SER A 156 -24.46 5.25 0.52
N LEU A 157 -24.65 4.65 1.67
CA LEU A 157 -23.83 4.88 2.86
C LEU A 157 -23.40 3.51 3.38
N THR A 158 -22.11 3.36 3.57
CA THR A 158 -21.52 2.19 4.23
C THR A 158 -20.82 2.66 5.49
N GLY A 159 -20.99 1.94 6.60
CA GLY A 159 -20.36 2.29 7.86
C GLY A 159 -20.68 1.26 8.93
N GLY A 160 -19.99 1.38 10.06
CA GLY A 160 -20.15 0.49 11.20
C GLY A 160 -18.83 0.21 11.90
N SER A 161 -18.88 -0.61 12.95
CA SER A 161 -17.69 -0.96 13.75
C SER A 161 -17.04 -2.28 13.34
N VAL A 162 -17.69 -3.07 12.50
CA VAL A 162 -17.20 -4.39 12.07
C VAL A 162 -16.62 -4.32 10.68
N GLY A 163 -15.41 -4.84 10.49
CA GLY A 163 -14.76 -4.94 9.18
C GLY A 163 -13.92 -3.73 8.78
N LEU A 164 -13.63 -2.81 9.70
CA LEU A 164 -12.63 -1.76 9.45
C LEU A 164 -11.28 -2.40 9.15
N ILE A 165 -10.74 -2.09 7.99
CA ILE A 165 -9.37 -2.47 7.64
C ILE A 165 -8.43 -1.53 8.36
N GLU A 166 -7.43 -2.10 9.04
CA GLU A 166 -6.53 -1.36 9.94
C GLU A 166 -5.41 -0.57 9.21
N GLY A 167 -5.51 -0.32 7.92
CA GLY A 167 -4.49 0.45 7.19
C GLY A 167 -3.17 -0.29 6.97
N LYS A 168 -3.17 -1.62 6.89
CA LYS A 168 -1.95 -2.44 6.83
C LYS A 168 -1.70 -3.11 5.47
N LYS A 169 -2.61 -2.96 4.51
CA LYS A 169 -2.53 -3.66 3.21
C LYS A 169 -1.84 -2.84 2.13
N ILE A 170 -2.16 -1.55 2.01
CA ILE A 170 -1.59 -0.68 0.97
C ILE A 170 -0.15 -0.31 1.30
N GLY A 171 0.72 -0.41 0.30
CA GLY A 171 2.12 0.00 0.40
C GLY A 171 2.98 -0.86 1.31
N ARG A 172 2.55 -2.09 1.61
CA ARG A 172 3.23 -3.01 2.51
C ARG A 172 4.68 -3.28 2.09
N ALA A 173 4.92 -3.51 0.80
CA ALA A 173 6.25 -3.74 0.25
C ALA A 173 7.17 -2.53 0.48
N LYS A 174 6.70 -1.32 0.14
CA LYS A 174 7.46 -0.08 0.34
C LYS A 174 7.70 0.26 1.81
N ASN A 175 6.73 -0.05 2.68
CA ASN A 175 6.91 0.13 4.13
C ASN A 175 7.99 -0.80 4.69
N LEU A 176 8.06 -2.05 4.20
CA LEU A 176 9.09 -3.00 4.61
C LEU A 176 10.48 -2.61 4.10
N GLU A 177 10.56 -2.10 2.87
CA GLU A 177 11.81 -1.55 2.33
C GLU A 177 12.33 -0.41 3.20
N LYS A 178 11.48 0.57 3.54
CA LYS A 178 11.82 1.67 4.45
C LYS A 178 12.24 1.18 5.83
N LEU A 179 11.52 0.23 6.41
CA LEU A 179 11.88 -0.36 7.69
C LEU A 179 13.24 -1.08 7.65
N ASN A 180 13.53 -1.80 6.57
CA ASN A 180 14.84 -2.43 6.39
C ASN A 180 15.97 -1.39 6.27
N GLU A 181 15.77 -0.31 5.52
CA GLU A 181 16.71 0.81 5.44
C GLU A 181 16.97 1.45 6.81
N GLU A 182 15.90 1.64 7.60
CA GLU A 182 16.03 2.16 8.98
C GLU A 182 16.79 1.19 9.89
N ILE A 183 16.54 -0.10 9.80
CA ILE A 183 17.26 -1.14 10.55
C ILE A 183 18.75 -1.10 10.19
N GLU A 184 19.07 -1.11 8.89
CA GLU A 184 20.48 -1.03 8.44
C GLU A 184 21.18 0.25 8.91
N ALA A 185 20.48 1.39 8.93
CA ALA A 185 21.00 2.65 9.43
C ALA A 185 21.27 2.58 10.95
N GLN A 186 20.36 1.99 11.73
CA GLN A 186 20.52 1.78 13.15
C GLN A 186 21.65 0.80 13.46
N ASP A 187 21.77 -0.28 12.72
CA ASP A 187 22.84 -1.26 12.88
C ASP A 187 24.24 -0.63 12.66
N ARG A 188 24.36 0.26 11.67
CA ARG A 188 25.61 1.03 11.45
C ARG A 188 25.95 1.92 12.63
N ILE A 189 24.95 2.60 13.22
CA ILE A 189 25.14 3.45 14.41
C ILE A 189 25.57 2.61 15.60
N VAL A 190 24.96 1.46 15.81
CA VAL A 190 25.30 0.54 16.91
C VAL A 190 26.73 0.03 16.74
N GLU A 191 27.18 -0.31 15.54
CA GLU A 191 28.51 -0.81 15.26
C GLU A 191 29.57 0.29 15.49
N ASP A 192 29.32 1.53 15.04
CA ASP A 192 30.19 2.67 15.29
C ASP A 192 30.34 2.95 16.82
N LEU A 193 29.22 2.93 17.54
CA LEU A 193 29.21 3.10 18.99
C LEU A 193 29.99 1.98 19.71
N ARG A 194 29.85 0.73 19.27
CA ARG A 194 30.60 -0.40 19.82
C ARG A 194 32.10 -0.24 19.58
N SER A 195 32.51 0.15 18.38
CA SER A 195 33.90 0.40 18.02
C SER A 195 34.51 1.51 18.88
N ARG A 196 33.82 2.64 19.04
CA ARG A 196 34.23 3.74 19.90
C ARG A 196 34.33 3.35 21.37
N MET A 197 33.38 2.53 21.84
CA MET A 197 33.39 2.00 23.20
C MET A 197 34.62 1.11 23.44
N GLN A 198 34.96 0.26 22.47
CA GLN A 198 36.12 -0.61 22.54
C GLN A 198 37.42 0.18 22.52
N GLU A 199 37.51 1.21 21.66
CA GLU A 199 38.67 2.12 21.64
C GLU A 199 38.84 2.80 23.00
N LYS A 200 37.77 3.37 23.57
CA LYS A 200 37.84 4.01 24.88
C LYS A 200 38.18 3.03 26.00
N HIS A 201 37.67 1.82 25.92
CA HIS A 201 38.03 0.79 26.89
C HIS A 201 39.52 0.45 26.85
N ASN A 202 40.07 0.32 25.64
CA ASN A 202 41.52 0.07 25.46
C ASN A 202 42.36 1.25 25.93
N GLU A 203 41.94 2.51 25.68
CA GLU A 203 42.61 3.70 26.21
C GLU A 203 42.65 3.69 27.75
N VAL A 204 41.53 3.32 28.40
CA VAL A 204 41.48 3.24 29.88
C VAL A 204 42.36 2.12 30.41
N ILE A 205 42.44 0.98 29.73
CA ILE A 205 43.37 -0.11 30.14
C ILE A 205 44.80 0.36 30.04
N ALA A 206 45.20 0.94 28.90
CA ALA A 206 46.56 1.45 28.69
C ALA A 206 46.96 2.51 29.75
N PHE A 207 46.05 3.45 30.05
CA PHE A 207 46.30 4.46 31.10
C PHE A 207 46.47 3.84 32.49
N ASN A 208 45.69 2.82 32.84
CA ASN A 208 45.81 2.13 34.12
C ASN A 208 47.09 1.30 34.21
N GLU A 209 47.64 0.79 33.12
CA GLU A 209 48.92 0.10 33.05
C GLU A 209 50.09 1.08 33.27
N ASP A 210 50.08 2.22 32.56
CA ASP A 210 51.07 3.29 32.76
C ASP A 210 51.11 3.81 34.19
N MET A 211 49.95 3.93 34.86
CA MET A 211 49.86 4.37 36.25
C MET A 211 50.39 3.33 37.25
N ARG A 212 50.54 2.07 36.88
CA ARG A 212 51.09 1.01 37.75
C ARG A 212 52.60 0.85 37.61
N GLU A 213 53.19 1.33 36.52
CA GLU A 213 54.62 1.27 36.25
C GLU A 213 55.36 2.50 36.76
N THR A 214 54.65 3.54 37.23
CA THR A 214 55.17 4.74 37.85
C THR A 214 55.10 4.66 39.38
#